data_d918e7954aba08b2fc66aac66ed075c4
#
_entry.id   d918e7954aba08b2fc66aac66ed075c4
#
_cell.length_a   1.000
_cell.length_b   1.000
_cell.length_c   1.000
_cell.angle_alpha   90.00
_cell.angle_beta   90.00
_cell.angle_gamma   90.00
#
_symmetry.space_group_name_H-M   'P 1'
#
loop_
_entity.id
_entity.type
_entity.pdbx_description
1 polymer ?
#
loop_
_entity_poly.entity_id
_entity_poly.type
_entity_poly.pdbx_seq_one_letter_code
_entity_poly.pdbx_strand_id
1 'polypeptide(L)'
;MTSMTITTGLATREGTAQDNADAAKVYVLADGTVGAAVIDGIGHGPHTSRTAPLLAETAARVSARRGPLGGLLSASELIADRGADGEEADAVAVAVRVRPDDRVAVVNWTGDARAYGWDGTRLELYTDDHTVGKQLRANGVALELSRQHDNWLRTSLARATIGTVYTAGIRDRMIILTSDGIHDQVPADTLEDLVREHQANPQALADALVAAAQPDQDGYRDDATAVVVSIREVR
;
A
#
# COMPACT_ATOMS: atom_id res chain seq x y z
N MET A 1 -10.23 -30.68 -6.32
CA MET A 1 -10.19 -29.22 -6.04
C MET A 1 -8.73 -28.88 -5.85
N THR A 2 -8.17 -28.01 -6.67
CA THR A 2 -6.78 -27.54 -6.51
C THR A 2 -6.78 -26.61 -5.30
N SER A 3 -6.04 -26.95 -4.25
CA SER A 3 -5.89 -26.10 -3.07
C SER A 3 -4.91 -24.97 -3.38
N MET A 4 -5.23 -23.76 -3.04
CA MET A 4 -4.28 -22.64 -3.14
C MET A 4 -3.63 -22.39 -1.80
N THR A 5 -2.32 -22.17 -1.81
CA THR A 5 -1.55 -21.72 -0.63
C THR A 5 -1.18 -20.26 -0.82
N ILE A 6 -1.46 -19.44 0.22
CA ILE A 6 -1.10 -18.04 0.26
C ILE A 6 0.07 -17.88 1.21
N THR A 7 1.15 -17.28 0.73
CA THR A 7 2.33 -16.92 1.53
C THR A 7 2.55 -15.42 1.46
N THR A 8 3.11 -14.85 2.51
CA THR A 8 3.26 -13.39 2.63
C THR A 8 4.64 -12.99 3.08
N GLY A 9 5.06 -11.80 2.69
CA GLY A 9 6.22 -11.10 3.20
C GLY A 9 5.85 -9.66 3.56
N LEU A 10 6.52 -9.09 4.53
CA LEU A 10 6.34 -7.71 4.96
C LEU A 10 7.67 -7.13 5.39
N ALA A 11 7.96 -5.93 4.92
CA ALA A 11 9.12 -5.17 5.36
C ALA A 11 8.77 -3.69 5.47
N THR A 12 9.38 -3.01 6.42
CA THR A 12 9.36 -1.56 6.57
C THR A 12 10.75 -1.06 6.93
N ARG A 13 11.10 0.11 6.45
CA ARG A 13 12.38 0.76 6.70
C ARG A 13 12.15 2.24 6.95
N GLU A 14 12.57 2.68 8.14
CA GLU A 14 12.57 4.09 8.51
C GLU A 14 13.42 4.92 7.55
N GLY A 15 12.90 6.08 7.17
CA GLY A 15 13.56 7.05 6.31
C GLY A 15 14.69 7.81 7.00
N THR A 16 14.96 9.02 6.54
CA THR A 16 15.97 9.91 7.14
C THR A 16 15.34 10.92 8.11
N ALA A 17 14.01 11.07 8.10
CA ALA A 17 13.28 11.80 9.13
C ALA A 17 13.22 10.99 10.44
N GLN A 18 12.86 11.65 11.55
CA GLN A 18 12.64 10.96 12.81
C GLN A 18 11.27 10.29 12.81
N ASP A 19 11.19 9.11 13.40
CA ASP A 19 9.99 8.28 13.56
C ASP A 19 9.41 7.78 12.23
N ASN A 20 9.38 6.47 12.06
CA ASN A 20 8.74 5.84 10.90
C ASN A 20 7.22 6.06 10.95
N ALA A 21 6.69 6.83 10.00
CA ALA A 21 5.27 7.12 9.85
C ALA A 21 4.52 6.04 9.04
N ASP A 22 5.25 5.14 8.39
CA ASP A 22 4.69 4.00 7.69
C ASP A 22 4.36 2.85 8.65
N ALA A 23 3.36 2.07 8.29
CA ALA A 23 3.08 0.79 8.92
C ALA A 23 2.43 -0.20 7.95
N ALA A 24 2.66 -1.47 8.17
CA ALA A 24 1.97 -2.52 7.44
C ALA A 24 1.57 -3.66 8.36
N LYS A 25 0.53 -4.39 7.94
CA LYS A 25 0.07 -5.58 8.64
C LYS A 25 -0.47 -6.63 7.70
N VAL A 26 -0.21 -7.88 8.04
CA VAL A 26 -0.85 -9.05 7.45
C VAL A 26 -1.66 -9.76 8.54
N TYR A 27 -2.89 -10.12 8.22
CA TYR A 27 -3.78 -10.88 9.09
C TYR A 27 -4.34 -12.10 8.34
N VAL A 28 -4.19 -13.28 8.94
CA VAL A 28 -4.62 -14.55 8.31
C VAL A 28 -5.73 -15.17 9.15
N LEU A 29 -6.83 -15.51 8.51
CA LEU A 29 -7.93 -16.25 9.12
C LEU A 29 -7.67 -17.77 9.11
N ALA A 30 -8.44 -18.50 9.92
CA ALA A 30 -8.32 -19.95 10.01
C ALA A 30 -8.63 -20.70 8.69
N ASP A 31 -9.41 -20.09 7.80
CA ASP A 31 -9.71 -20.62 6.47
C ASP A 31 -8.63 -20.30 5.41
N GLY A 32 -7.53 -19.68 5.84
CA GLY A 32 -6.44 -19.24 4.97
C GLY A 32 -6.68 -17.91 4.25
N THR A 33 -7.81 -17.21 4.49
CA THR A 33 -8.05 -15.88 3.96
C THR A 33 -7.02 -14.90 4.52
N VAL A 34 -6.39 -14.14 3.65
CA VAL A 34 -5.39 -13.11 4.00
C VAL A 34 -6.00 -11.72 3.81
N GLY A 35 -5.89 -10.89 4.81
CA GLY A 35 -6.06 -9.44 4.70
C GLY A 35 -4.72 -8.76 4.96
N ALA A 36 -4.33 -7.83 4.11
CA ALA A 36 -3.11 -7.07 4.31
C ALA A 36 -3.36 -5.59 4.03
N ALA A 37 -2.58 -4.73 4.68
CA ALA A 37 -2.64 -3.29 4.48
C ALA A 37 -1.26 -2.65 4.62
N VAL A 38 -1.03 -1.61 3.82
CA VAL A 38 0.04 -0.62 3.98
C VAL A 38 -0.63 0.71 4.31
N ILE A 39 -0.14 1.35 5.34
CA ILE A 39 -0.50 2.70 5.78
C ILE A 39 0.76 3.54 5.64
N ASP A 40 0.62 4.66 5.00
CA ASP A 40 1.66 5.65 4.78
C ASP A 40 1.20 6.96 5.43
N GLY A 41 1.89 7.37 6.48
CA GLY A 41 1.47 8.45 7.36
C GLY A 41 1.82 9.83 6.78
N ILE A 42 0.86 10.73 6.75
CA ILE A 42 1.07 12.10 6.29
C ILE A 42 1.76 12.90 7.39
N GLY A 43 3.03 13.25 7.15
CA GLY A 43 3.87 14.02 8.07
C GLY A 43 4.59 13.15 9.11
N HIS A 44 5.77 13.63 9.51
CA HIS A 44 6.68 12.94 10.43
C HIS A 44 6.49 13.48 11.86
N GLY A 45 5.49 13.00 12.54
CA GLY A 45 5.25 13.40 13.93
C GLY A 45 4.95 12.20 14.82
N PRO A 46 5.16 12.32 16.14
CA PRO A 46 4.94 11.22 17.08
C PRO A 46 3.48 10.75 17.12
N HIS A 47 2.52 11.56 16.67
CA HIS A 47 1.13 11.15 16.53
C HIS A 47 0.95 10.22 15.33
N THR A 48 1.52 10.54 14.18
CA THR A 48 1.44 9.75 12.96
C THR A 48 2.11 8.38 13.16
N SER A 49 3.36 8.36 13.63
CA SER A 49 4.13 7.14 13.83
C SER A 49 3.52 6.18 14.86
N ARG A 50 2.85 6.70 15.89
CA ARG A 50 2.14 5.87 16.88
C ARG A 50 0.80 5.35 16.38
N THR A 51 0.15 6.10 15.51
CA THR A 51 -1.19 5.77 15.00
C THR A 51 -1.13 4.81 13.81
N ALA A 52 -0.15 4.94 12.93
CA ALA A 52 -0.01 4.11 11.73
C ALA A 52 -0.06 2.58 12.00
N PRO A 53 0.60 2.02 13.01
CA PRO A 53 0.48 0.60 13.33
C PRO A 53 -0.94 0.16 13.73
N LEU A 54 -1.69 1.00 14.44
CA LEU A 54 -3.08 0.73 14.81
C LEU A 54 -4.00 0.74 13.59
N LEU A 55 -3.79 1.69 12.67
CA LEU A 55 -4.51 1.77 11.41
C LEU A 55 -4.23 0.52 10.55
N ALA A 56 -2.98 0.10 10.43
CA ALA A 56 -2.57 -1.08 9.67
C ALA A 56 -3.18 -2.37 10.24
N GLU A 57 -3.13 -2.56 11.58
CA GLU A 57 -3.77 -3.71 12.24
C GLU A 57 -5.27 -3.74 11.99
N THR A 58 -5.95 -2.60 12.15
CA THR A 58 -7.40 -2.49 11.94
C THR A 58 -7.76 -2.75 10.48
N ALA A 59 -7.07 -2.09 9.55
CA ALA A 59 -7.30 -2.26 8.11
C ALA A 59 -7.11 -3.72 7.68
N ALA A 60 -6.00 -4.36 8.03
CA ALA A 60 -5.70 -5.73 7.65
C ALA A 60 -6.70 -6.73 8.25
N ARG A 61 -6.97 -6.62 9.55
CA ARG A 61 -7.86 -7.52 10.27
C ARG A 61 -9.31 -7.45 9.77
N VAL A 62 -9.81 -6.25 9.54
CA VAL A 62 -11.17 -6.06 9.01
C VAL A 62 -11.22 -6.46 7.53
N SER A 63 -10.17 -6.19 6.75
CA SER A 63 -10.06 -6.62 5.35
C SER A 63 -10.20 -8.12 5.20
N ALA A 64 -9.51 -8.92 6.02
CA ALA A 64 -9.62 -10.37 5.99
C ALA A 64 -11.07 -10.84 6.21
N ARG A 65 -11.82 -10.19 7.09
CA ARG A 65 -13.17 -10.60 7.51
C ARG A 65 -14.27 -10.04 6.64
N ARG A 66 -14.18 -8.76 6.24
CA ARG A 66 -15.28 -7.99 5.63
C ARG A 66 -14.93 -7.39 4.28
N GLY A 67 -13.69 -7.53 3.83
CA GLY A 67 -13.18 -6.91 2.62
C GLY A 67 -12.43 -5.61 2.87
N PRO A 68 -11.54 -5.22 1.94
CA PRO A 68 -10.62 -4.12 2.16
C PRO A 68 -11.30 -2.74 2.22
N LEU A 69 -12.43 -2.54 1.55
CA LEU A 69 -13.23 -1.32 1.74
C LEU A 69 -13.66 -1.16 3.21
N GLY A 70 -14.21 -2.23 3.80
CA GLY A 70 -14.57 -2.24 5.22
C GLY A 70 -13.35 -2.04 6.13
N GLY A 71 -12.18 -2.57 5.73
CA GLY A 71 -10.91 -2.40 6.41
C GLY A 71 -10.48 -0.95 6.48
N LEU A 72 -10.43 -0.26 5.33
CA LEU A 72 -10.04 1.14 5.26
C LEU A 72 -11.02 2.07 5.97
N LEU A 73 -12.33 1.87 5.79
CA LEU A 73 -13.33 2.67 6.48
C LEU A 73 -13.29 2.47 8.00
N SER A 74 -13.01 1.25 8.48
CA SER A 74 -12.86 1.01 9.92
C SER A 74 -11.58 1.64 10.49
N ALA A 75 -10.51 1.69 9.72
CA ALA A 75 -9.29 2.39 10.10
C ALA A 75 -9.50 3.91 10.10
N SER A 76 -10.23 4.44 9.12
CA SER A 76 -10.51 5.88 9.03
C SER A 76 -11.27 6.41 10.24
N GLU A 77 -12.20 5.64 10.82
CA GLU A 77 -12.95 6.04 12.02
C GLU A 77 -12.05 6.30 13.24
N LEU A 78 -10.85 5.75 13.25
CA LEU A 78 -9.89 5.96 14.34
C LEU A 78 -9.21 7.34 14.28
N ILE A 79 -9.28 8.02 13.12
CA ILE A 79 -8.65 9.31 12.84
C ILE A 79 -9.60 10.31 12.17
N ALA A 80 -10.88 10.02 12.15
CA ALA A 80 -11.87 10.87 11.49
C ALA A 80 -12.19 12.17 12.26
N ASP A 81 -11.92 12.18 13.55
CA ASP A 81 -12.10 13.36 14.42
C ASP A 81 -10.75 14.07 14.60
N ARG A 82 -10.65 15.29 14.13
CA ARG A 82 -9.41 16.06 14.17
C ARG A 82 -9.01 16.60 15.55
N GLY A 83 -9.77 16.26 16.61
CA GLY A 83 -9.52 16.78 17.95
C GLY A 83 -9.60 18.32 18.06
N ALA A 84 -9.43 18.81 19.29
CA ALA A 84 -9.51 20.25 19.57
C ALA A 84 -8.36 21.06 18.93
N ASP A 85 -7.21 20.46 18.71
CA ASP A 85 -5.97 21.13 18.31
C ASP A 85 -5.66 20.99 16.81
N GLY A 86 -6.45 20.21 16.06
CA GLY A 86 -6.25 19.99 14.61
C GLY A 86 -4.96 19.24 14.23
N GLU A 87 -4.28 18.67 15.22
CA GLU A 87 -2.99 17.96 15.08
C GLU A 87 -3.16 16.44 14.95
N GLU A 88 -4.31 15.97 14.48
CA GLU A 88 -4.51 14.52 14.32
C GLU A 88 -3.72 13.93 13.17
N ALA A 89 -3.30 12.69 13.39
CA ALA A 89 -2.65 11.89 12.38
C ALA A 89 -3.57 11.74 11.16
N ASP A 90 -3.00 11.81 9.97
CA ASP A 90 -3.65 11.42 8.72
C ASP A 90 -2.72 10.48 7.94
N ALA A 91 -3.27 9.75 7.00
CA ALA A 91 -2.51 8.78 6.22
C ALA A 91 -3.13 8.55 4.85
N VAL A 92 -2.36 7.98 3.94
CA VAL A 92 -2.89 7.27 2.78
C VAL A 92 -2.79 5.77 3.02
N ALA A 93 -3.56 4.98 2.27
CA ALA A 93 -3.64 3.55 2.56
C ALA A 93 -4.02 2.71 1.35
N VAL A 94 -3.46 1.52 1.28
CA VAL A 94 -3.88 0.45 0.39
C VAL A 94 -4.09 -0.85 1.17
N ALA A 95 -5.18 -1.56 0.88
CA ALA A 95 -5.49 -2.83 1.54
C ALA A 95 -5.96 -3.87 0.52
N VAL A 96 -5.67 -5.13 0.80
CA VAL A 96 -6.05 -6.28 -0.04
C VAL A 96 -6.71 -7.37 0.80
N ARG A 97 -7.64 -8.10 0.16
CA ARG A 97 -8.10 -9.40 0.63
C ARG A 97 -7.87 -10.46 -0.44
N VAL A 98 -7.23 -11.55 -0.03
CA VAL A 98 -7.02 -12.75 -0.85
C VAL A 98 -7.66 -13.94 -0.14
N ARG A 99 -8.52 -14.68 -0.85
CA ARG A 99 -9.14 -15.92 -0.35
C ARG A 99 -8.62 -17.10 -1.14
N PRO A 100 -8.37 -18.25 -0.49
CA PRO A 100 -7.89 -19.45 -1.19
C PRO A 100 -8.82 -19.95 -2.29
N ASP A 101 -10.13 -19.68 -2.15
CA ASP A 101 -11.15 -20.15 -3.09
C ASP A 101 -11.50 -19.11 -4.17
N ASP A 102 -11.03 -17.87 -4.05
CA ASP A 102 -11.33 -16.81 -5.00
C ASP A 102 -10.22 -16.67 -6.05
N ARG A 103 -10.63 -16.49 -7.31
CA ARG A 103 -9.69 -16.23 -8.41
C ARG A 103 -9.30 -14.76 -8.53
N VAL A 104 -9.91 -13.91 -7.75
CA VAL A 104 -9.73 -12.44 -7.80
C VAL A 104 -9.48 -11.95 -6.38
N ALA A 105 -8.34 -11.38 -6.18
CA ALA A 105 -8.06 -10.59 -4.98
C ALA A 105 -8.72 -9.22 -5.12
N VAL A 106 -9.30 -8.71 -4.04
CA VAL A 106 -9.91 -7.38 -4.01
C VAL A 106 -8.94 -6.42 -3.34
N VAL A 107 -8.65 -5.31 -4.00
CA VAL A 107 -7.82 -4.21 -3.49
C VAL A 107 -8.67 -2.96 -3.37
N ASN A 108 -8.50 -2.23 -2.28
CA ASN A 108 -9.03 -0.88 -2.09
C ASN A 108 -7.93 0.06 -1.62
N TRP A 109 -8.01 1.33 -2.05
CA TRP A 109 -7.01 2.35 -1.67
C TRP A 109 -7.62 3.75 -1.60
N THR A 110 -6.94 4.62 -0.86
CA THR A 110 -7.15 6.06 -0.83
C THR A 110 -5.79 6.74 -0.71
N GLY A 111 -5.57 7.81 -1.48
CA GLY A 111 -4.27 8.47 -1.62
C GLY A 111 -3.43 7.86 -2.73
N ASP A 112 -2.13 7.80 -2.55
CA ASP A 112 -1.12 7.38 -3.53
C ASP A 112 -0.36 6.10 -3.16
N ALA A 113 -0.69 5.47 -2.03
CA ALA A 113 -0.23 4.11 -1.76
C ALA A 113 -0.67 3.15 -2.88
N ARG A 114 0.24 2.30 -3.36
CA ARG A 114 0.05 1.54 -4.59
C ARG A 114 -0.12 0.04 -4.39
N ALA A 115 -0.84 -0.59 -5.32
CA ALA A 115 -0.92 -2.03 -5.47
C ALA A 115 -0.51 -2.45 -6.88
N TYR A 116 0.38 -3.43 -6.94
CA TYR A 116 0.85 -4.05 -8.17
C TYR A 116 0.45 -5.52 -8.19
N GLY A 117 0.31 -6.06 -9.40
CA GLY A 117 0.16 -7.48 -9.68
C GLY A 117 1.34 -7.99 -10.51
N TRP A 118 1.76 -9.23 -10.24
CA TRP A 118 2.76 -9.95 -11.02
C TRP A 118 2.16 -11.23 -11.58
N ASP A 119 2.07 -11.31 -12.90
CA ASP A 119 1.50 -12.48 -13.62
C ASP A 119 2.51 -13.63 -13.81
N GLY A 120 3.77 -13.41 -13.47
CA GLY A 120 4.91 -14.30 -13.69
C GLY A 120 5.89 -13.79 -14.76
N THR A 121 5.52 -12.73 -15.47
CA THR A 121 6.32 -12.15 -16.58
C THR A 121 6.42 -10.63 -16.49
N ARG A 122 5.34 -9.96 -16.08
CA ARG A 122 5.21 -8.50 -16.06
C ARG A 122 4.61 -8.02 -14.74
N LEU A 123 5.11 -6.86 -14.29
CA LEU A 123 4.56 -6.11 -13.16
C LEU A 123 3.56 -5.07 -13.68
N GLU A 124 2.32 -5.12 -13.21
CA GLU A 124 1.26 -4.19 -13.57
C GLU A 124 0.79 -3.38 -12.36
N LEU A 125 0.64 -2.07 -12.54
CA LEU A 125 0.07 -1.17 -11.53
C LEU A 125 -1.47 -1.21 -11.63
N TYR A 126 -2.15 -1.52 -10.52
CA TYR A 126 -3.61 -1.63 -10.44
C TYR A 126 -4.29 -0.44 -9.76
N THR A 127 -3.53 0.43 -9.13
CA THR A 127 -4.04 1.63 -8.45
C THR A 127 -3.77 2.89 -9.26
N ASP A 128 -4.61 3.89 -9.10
CA ASP A 128 -4.40 5.25 -9.60
C ASP A 128 -4.22 6.19 -8.41
N ASP A 129 -3.15 6.99 -8.41
CA ASP A 129 -2.85 7.93 -7.32
C ASP A 129 -3.93 9.02 -7.24
N HIS A 130 -4.42 9.25 -6.05
CA HIS A 130 -5.39 10.31 -5.77
C HIS A 130 -4.69 11.65 -5.52
N THR A 131 -3.84 12.08 -6.44
CA THR A 131 -3.11 13.34 -6.37
C THR A 131 -3.68 14.40 -7.30
N VAL A 132 -3.39 15.67 -7.00
CA VAL A 132 -3.76 16.80 -7.87
C VAL A 132 -3.01 16.71 -9.20
N GLY A 133 -1.73 16.32 -9.18
CA GLY A 133 -0.95 16.14 -10.41
C GLY A 133 -1.56 15.11 -11.35
N LYS A 134 -1.98 13.95 -10.83
CA LYS A 134 -2.70 12.94 -11.63
C LYS A 134 -4.02 13.49 -12.22
N GLN A 135 -4.79 14.22 -11.42
CA GLN A 135 -6.03 14.85 -11.87
C GLN A 135 -5.78 15.89 -12.98
N LEU A 136 -4.74 16.71 -12.85
CA LEU A 136 -4.36 17.70 -13.85
C LEU A 136 -4.00 17.02 -15.17
N ARG A 137 -3.22 15.92 -15.12
CA ARG A 137 -2.89 15.13 -16.32
C ARG A 137 -4.13 14.53 -16.98
N ALA A 138 -5.05 14.00 -16.21
CA ALA A 138 -6.31 13.48 -16.73
C ALA A 138 -7.17 14.56 -17.42
N ASN A 139 -7.03 15.83 -16.99
CA ASN A 139 -7.69 16.99 -17.60
C ASN A 139 -6.87 17.63 -18.74
N GLY A 140 -5.79 17.01 -19.20
CA GLY A 140 -5.00 17.47 -20.34
C GLY A 140 -3.96 18.56 -20.03
N VAL A 141 -3.67 18.80 -18.75
CA VAL A 141 -2.59 19.72 -18.35
C VAL A 141 -1.23 19.09 -18.66
N ALA A 142 -0.31 19.90 -19.18
CA ALA A 142 1.04 19.47 -19.55
C ALA A 142 1.77 18.80 -18.37
N LEU A 143 2.56 17.76 -18.68
CA LEU A 143 3.25 16.92 -17.69
C LEU A 143 4.14 17.73 -16.74
N GLU A 144 4.87 18.72 -17.28
CA GLU A 144 5.80 19.57 -16.50
C GLU A 144 5.08 20.40 -15.44
N LEU A 145 3.88 20.91 -15.75
CA LEU A 145 3.07 21.67 -14.79
C LEU A 145 2.38 20.75 -13.78
N SER A 146 1.89 19.61 -14.23
CA SER A 146 1.17 18.67 -13.36
C SER A 146 2.08 17.97 -12.35
N ARG A 147 3.34 17.68 -12.72
CA ARG A 147 4.32 17.05 -11.81
C ARG A 147 4.58 17.85 -10.54
N GLN A 148 4.49 19.17 -10.59
CA GLN A 148 4.66 20.03 -9.41
C GLN A 148 3.58 19.79 -8.33
N HIS A 149 2.53 19.03 -8.66
CA HIS A 149 1.39 18.75 -7.79
C HIS A 149 1.22 17.24 -7.53
N ASP A 150 2.24 16.43 -7.82
CA ASP A 150 2.16 14.98 -7.61
C ASP A 150 2.11 14.63 -6.11
N ASN A 151 2.72 15.43 -5.25
CA ASN A 151 2.66 15.27 -3.79
C ASN A 151 1.42 15.94 -3.14
N TRP A 152 0.49 16.47 -3.92
CA TRP A 152 -0.73 17.09 -3.39
C TRP A 152 -1.87 16.09 -3.38
N LEU A 153 -2.12 15.51 -2.22
CA LEU A 153 -3.18 14.54 -2.03
C LEU A 153 -4.57 15.18 -2.16
N ARG A 154 -5.45 14.52 -2.90
CA ARG A 154 -6.86 14.92 -3.06
C ARG A 154 -7.74 14.28 -2.00
N THR A 155 -7.33 13.14 -1.47
CA THR A 155 -8.05 12.39 -0.44
C THR A 155 -7.03 11.64 0.41
N SER A 156 -7.42 11.39 1.66
CA SER A 156 -6.63 10.70 2.66
C SER A 156 -7.52 9.75 3.46
N LEU A 157 -6.94 8.97 4.34
CA LEU A 157 -7.66 8.00 5.15
C LEU A 157 -8.62 8.68 6.14
N ALA A 158 -8.22 9.80 6.77
CA ALA A 158 -9.10 10.57 7.66
C ALA A 158 -10.36 11.13 6.97
N ARG A 159 -10.34 11.23 5.64
CA ARG A 159 -11.47 11.71 4.83
C ARG A 159 -12.08 10.60 3.97
N ALA A 160 -11.74 9.34 4.26
CA ALA A 160 -12.21 8.21 3.47
C ALA A 160 -13.72 8.02 3.58
N THR A 161 -14.34 7.84 2.44
CA THR A 161 -15.77 7.50 2.29
C THR A 161 -15.90 6.42 1.23
N ILE A 162 -17.07 5.83 1.10
CA ILE A 162 -17.36 4.87 0.01
C ILE A 162 -17.07 5.49 -1.37
N GLY A 163 -17.23 6.81 -1.52
CA GLY A 163 -17.01 7.51 -2.79
C GLY A 163 -15.55 7.91 -3.04
N THR A 164 -14.68 7.89 -2.04
CA THR A 164 -13.27 8.28 -2.15
C THR A 164 -12.29 7.11 -1.99
N VAL A 165 -12.77 5.93 -1.62
CA VAL A 165 -12.00 4.69 -1.62
C VAL A 165 -12.26 3.94 -2.92
N TYR A 166 -11.20 3.77 -3.72
CA TYR A 166 -11.29 3.10 -5.02
C TYR A 166 -11.10 1.60 -4.88
N THR A 167 -11.50 0.85 -5.91
CA THR A 167 -11.51 -0.61 -5.91
C THR A 167 -10.93 -1.16 -7.20
N ALA A 168 -10.07 -2.17 -7.08
CA ALA A 168 -9.60 -2.99 -8.21
C ALA A 168 -9.67 -4.49 -7.86
N GLY A 169 -9.77 -5.32 -8.90
CA GLY A 169 -9.67 -6.77 -8.80
C GLY A 169 -8.41 -7.26 -9.49
N ILE A 170 -7.55 -7.97 -8.77
CA ILE A 170 -6.27 -8.49 -9.27
C ILE A 170 -6.38 -10.02 -9.40
N ARG A 171 -5.96 -10.56 -10.57
CA ARG A 171 -5.96 -12.01 -10.86
C ARG A 171 -4.56 -12.60 -10.90
N ASP A 172 -3.56 -11.81 -10.64
CA ASP A 172 -2.18 -12.20 -10.72
C ASP A 172 -1.76 -13.11 -9.56
N ARG A 173 -0.68 -13.84 -9.77
CA ARG A 173 -0.16 -14.80 -8.80
C ARG A 173 0.52 -14.17 -7.60
N MET A 174 0.88 -12.89 -7.72
CA MET A 174 1.48 -12.15 -6.63
C MET A 174 0.91 -10.73 -6.63
N ILE A 175 0.66 -10.22 -5.44
CA ILE A 175 0.19 -8.86 -5.20
C ILE A 175 1.19 -8.17 -4.30
N ILE A 176 1.55 -6.96 -4.64
CA ILE A 176 2.54 -6.15 -3.91
C ILE A 176 1.88 -4.83 -3.56
N LEU A 177 1.88 -4.49 -2.28
CA LEU A 177 1.43 -3.19 -1.77
C LEU A 177 2.65 -2.39 -1.34
N THR A 178 2.69 -1.09 -1.66
CA THR A 178 3.81 -0.21 -1.32
C THR A 178 3.34 1.16 -0.84
N SER A 179 4.12 1.80 0.06
CA SER A 179 4.11 3.24 0.28
C SER A 179 4.89 3.97 -0.81
N ASP A 180 4.80 5.30 -0.85
CA ASP A 180 5.45 6.15 -1.85
C ASP A 180 6.98 6.12 -1.76
N GLY A 181 7.57 5.97 -0.56
CA GLY A 181 9.01 5.83 -0.38
C GLY A 181 9.64 4.66 -1.14
N ILE A 182 8.84 3.72 -1.66
CA ILE A 182 9.33 2.71 -2.61
C ILE A 182 9.20 3.22 -4.05
N HIS A 183 7.98 3.54 -4.49
CA HIS A 183 7.74 3.76 -5.91
C HIS A 183 8.14 5.14 -6.42
N ASP A 184 8.43 6.08 -5.54
CA ASP A 184 9.00 7.37 -5.91
C ASP A 184 10.53 7.34 -5.95
N GLN A 185 11.16 6.44 -5.18
CA GLN A 185 12.61 6.33 -5.08
C GLN A 185 13.20 5.18 -5.92
N VAL A 186 12.40 4.19 -6.30
CA VAL A 186 12.84 3.02 -7.08
C VAL A 186 12.24 3.08 -8.49
N PRO A 187 13.07 3.12 -9.55
CA PRO A 187 12.59 3.09 -10.93
C PRO A 187 11.72 1.86 -11.23
N ALA A 188 10.73 2.02 -12.09
CA ALA A 188 9.75 0.97 -12.38
C ALA A 188 10.37 -0.31 -12.98
N ASP A 189 11.41 -0.19 -13.78
CA ASP A 189 12.18 -1.30 -14.33
C ASP A 189 12.94 -2.06 -13.23
N THR A 190 13.52 -1.32 -12.28
CA THR A 190 14.18 -1.90 -11.11
C THR A 190 13.19 -2.64 -10.21
N LEU A 191 11.98 -2.08 -10.01
CA LEU A 191 10.91 -2.77 -9.27
C LEU A 191 10.56 -4.11 -9.94
N GLU A 192 10.37 -4.11 -11.26
CA GLU A 192 10.04 -5.33 -12.00
C GLU A 192 11.17 -6.35 -11.94
N ASP A 193 12.44 -5.94 -12.02
CA ASP A 193 13.61 -6.82 -11.91
C ASP A 193 13.70 -7.46 -10.53
N LEU A 194 13.49 -6.69 -9.45
CA LEU A 194 13.44 -7.22 -8.08
C LEU A 194 12.33 -8.25 -7.90
N VAL A 195 11.13 -7.97 -8.45
CA VAL A 195 10.01 -8.93 -8.41
C VAL A 195 10.39 -10.22 -9.14
N ARG A 196 10.99 -10.13 -10.32
CA ARG A 196 11.42 -11.28 -11.12
C ARG A 196 12.47 -12.10 -10.39
N GLU A 197 13.45 -11.45 -9.75
CA GLU A 197 14.51 -12.13 -9.02
C GLU A 197 13.98 -12.85 -7.77
N HIS A 198 13.13 -12.19 -7.00
CA HIS A 198 12.69 -12.67 -5.69
C HIS A 198 11.29 -13.31 -5.67
N GLN A 199 10.63 -13.52 -6.82
CA GLN A 199 9.25 -14.04 -6.91
C GLN A 199 9.02 -15.36 -6.17
N ALA A 200 10.09 -16.12 -5.90
CA ALA A 200 9.99 -17.39 -5.18
C ALA A 200 9.82 -17.23 -3.66
N ASN A 201 10.22 -16.07 -3.09
CA ASN A 201 10.22 -15.82 -1.65
C ASN A 201 9.63 -14.43 -1.35
N PRO A 202 8.35 -14.34 -0.91
CA PRO A 202 7.70 -13.07 -0.62
C PRO A 202 8.42 -12.21 0.42
N GLN A 203 9.03 -12.83 1.45
CA GLN A 203 9.76 -12.06 2.46
C GLN A 203 11.04 -11.46 1.87
N ALA A 204 11.81 -12.26 1.12
CA ALA A 204 13.02 -11.75 0.46
C ALA A 204 12.69 -10.62 -0.54
N LEU A 205 11.54 -10.70 -1.22
CA LEU A 205 11.07 -9.62 -2.09
C LEU A 205 10.74 -8.36 -1.29
N ALA A 206 9.97 -8.48 -0.20
CA ALA A 206 9.64 -7.32 0.62
C ALA A 206 10.90 -6.63 1.16
N ASP A 207 11.87 -7.42 1.66
CA ASP A 207 13.16 -6.91 2.15
C ASP A 207 13.96 -6.21 1.03
N ALA A 208 13.98 -6.79 -0.18
CA ALA A 208 14.69 -6.21 -1.32
C ALA A 208 14.06 -4.90 -1.79
N LEU A 209 12.72 -4.81 -1.80
CA LEU A 209 11.99 -3.60 -2.19
C LEU A 209 12.32 -2.42 -1.26
N VAL A 210 12.25 -2.60 0.06
CA VAL A 210 12.58 -1.52 1.00
C VAL A 210 14.08 -1.19 1.01
N ALA A 211 14.93 -2.16 0.73
CA ALA A 211 16.38 -1.94 0.61
C ALA A 211 16.76 -1.15 -0.64
N ALA A 212 15.97 -1.26 -1.72
CA ALA A 212 16.20 -0.56 -2.98
C ALA A 212 15.90 0.94 -2.90
N ALA A 213 15.04 1.38 -1.97
CA ALA A 213 14.79 2.79 -1.72
C ALA A 213 16.06 3.48 -1.20
N GLN A 214 16.70 4.29 -2.05
CA GLN A 214 17.95 4.98 -1.74
C GLN A 214 17.69 6.48 -1.53
N PRO A 215 18.50 7.16 -0.72
CA PRO A 215 18.41 8.61 -0.56
C PRO A 215 18.55 9.33 -1.91
N ASP A 216 17.85 10.44 -2.05
CA ASP A 216 17.98 11.36 -3.17
C ASP A 216 19.32 12.13 -3.13
N GLN A 217 19.49 13.12 -4.04
CA GLN A 217 20.72 13.91 -4.15
C GLN A 217 20.97 14.80 -2.92
N ASP A 218 19.92 15.14 -2.17
CA ASP A 218 19.98 15.95 -0.95
C ASP A 218 20.16 15.07 0.30
N GLY A 219 20.22 13.75 0.13
CA GLY A 219 20.38 12.78 1.20
C GLY A 219 19.06 12.43 1.91
N TYR A 220 17.92 12.91 1.40
CA TYR A 220 16.61 12.56 1.92
C TYR A 220 16.15 11.20 1.39
N ARG A 221 15.63 10.37 2.28
CA ARG A 221 14.92 9.14 1.98
C ARG A 221 13.66 9.08 2.82
N ASP A 222 12.55 8.76 2.17
CA ASP A 222 11.28 8.54 2.85
C ASP A 222 11.21 7.19 3.56
N ASP A 223 10.23 7.03 4.44
CA ASP A 223 9.86 5.74 4.99
C ASP A 223 9.45 4.82 3.84
N ALA A 224 9.89 3.57 3.87
CA ALA A 224 9.64 2.63 2.79
C ALA A 224 9.01 1.35 3.32
N THR A 225 7.82 1.02 2.85
CA THR A 225 7.05 -0.13 3.33
C THR A 225 6.48 -0.96 2.19
N ALA A 226 6.64 -2.28 2.27
CA ALA A 226 6.10 -3.23 1.32
C ALA A 226 5.40 -4.41 1.99
N VAL A 227 4.30 -4.86 1.38
CA VAL A 227 3.68 -6.16 1.65
C VAL A 227 3.60 -6.94 0.36
N VAL A 228 4.00 -8.20 0.40
CA VAL A 228 3.94 -9.15 -0.72
C VAL A 228 3.01 -10.30 -0.36
N VAL A 229 2.02 -10.56 -1.20
CA VAL A 229 1.10 -11.69 -1.06
C VAL A 229 1.25 -12.59 -2.30
N SER A 230 1.76 -13.80 -2.13
CA SER A 230 1.97 -14.77 -3.20
C SER A 230 0.95 -15.90 -3.13
N ILE A 231 0.32 -16.20 -4.25
CA ILE A 231 -0.74 -17.20 -4.41
C ILE A 231 -0.19 -18.33 -5.26
N ARG A 232 -0.15 -19.54 -4.73
CA ARG A 232 0.37 -20.73 -5.42
C ARG A 232 -0.64 -21.87 -5.43
N GLU A 233 -0.78 -22.51 -6.57
CA GLU A 233 -1.51 -23.76 -6.66
C GLU A 233 -0.69 -24.90 -6.02
N VAL A 234 -1.30 -25.60 -5.07
CA VAL A 234 -0.73 -26.86 -4.55
C VAL A 234 -1.23 -28.00 -5.43
N ARG A 235 -0.27 -28.69 -6.05
CA ARG A 235 -0.52 -29.91 -6.83
C ARG A 235 -0.65 -31.12 -5.93
#